data_3c14e6c6a2674be0cf3dfa3ae775d30b
#
_entry.id   3c14e6c6a2674be0cf3dfa3ae775d30b
#
_cell.length_a   1.000
_cell.length_b   1.000
_cell.length_c   1.000
_cell.angle_alpha   90.00
_cell.angle_beta   90.00
_cell.angle_gamma   90.00
#
_symmetry.space_group_name_H-M   'P 1'
#
loop_
_entity.id
_entity.type
_entity.pdbx_description
1 polymer ?
#
loop_
_entity_poly.entity_id
_entity_poly.type
_entity_poly.pdbx_seq_one_letter_code
_entity_poly.pdbx_strand_id
1 'polypeptide(L)'
;WICTHNHDDHMDVFTKLLKREKDVLCVERVMFNFPSRTLLDYSSGCTDRLRERLKKYAPNAKYLKLHTGQTVHFPDSYLEVLTTHEDILPLSIRARDGVAYRGMNETTTVFQIIFDDASVIFLGDAEESNGEALIALYGKNLLSCKYLQGAHHLINDDRSIYANIRAEKLLAPQGRFTVMTRFCDNIRYLT
;
A
#
# COMPACT_ATOMS: atom_id res chain seq x y z
N TRP A 1 9.25 -8.59 3.92
CA TRP A 1 8.98 -7.16 3.75
C TRP A 1 7.93 -6.93 2.67
N ILE A 2 7.02 -5.97 2.90
CA ILE A 2 5.97 -5.60 1.94
C ILE A 2 6.16 -4.15 1.56
N CYS A 3 6.15 -3.85 0.25
CA CYS A 3 6.15 -2.48 -0.27
C CYS A 3 4.80 -2.22 -0.95
N THR A 4 4.10 -1.17 -0.52
CA THR A 4 2.78 -0.81 -1.04
C THR A 4 2.85 -0.22 -2.45
N HIS A 5 3.71 0.76 -2.66
CA HIS A 5 3.93 1.42 -3.95
C HIS A 5 5.35 1.99 -4.06
N ASN A 6 5.68 2.62 -5.17
CA ASN A 6 7.03 2.96 -5.57
C ASN A 6 7.41 4.43 -5.24
N HIS A 7 7.05 4.95 -4.06
CA HIS A 7 7.54 6.24 -3.56
C HIS A 7 8.73 6.08 -2.61
N ASP A 8 9.57 7.11 -2.55
CA ASP A 8 10.80 7.13 -1.74
C ASP A 8 10.51 6.97 -0.25
N ASP A 9 9.53 7.68 0.27
CA ASP A 9 9.16 7.66 1.68
C ASP A 9 8.59 6.31 2.15
N HIS A 10 8.08 5.48 1.23
CA HIS A 10 7.64 4.11 1.52
C HIS A 10 8.73 3.05 1.37
N MET A 11 9.81 3.35 0.64
CA MET A 11 10.88 2.39 0.37
C MET A 11 12.24 2.77 0.95
N ASP A 12 12.48 4.04 1.24
CA ASP A 12 13.79 4.54 1.64
C ASP A 12 14.28 3.96 2.97
N VAL A 13 13.38 3.79 3.95
CA VAL A 13 13.74 3.19 5.24
C VAL A 13 14.25 1.77 5.02
N PHE A 14 13.52 0.96 4.26
CA PHE A 14 13.92 -0.41 3.97
C PHE A 14 15.24 -0.46 3.18
N THR A 15 15.37 0.34 2.13
CA THR A 15 16.59 0.35 1.32
C THR A 15 17.81 0.85 2.09
N LYS A 16 17.62 1.76 3.05
CA LYS A 16 18.69 2.21 3.97
C LYS A 16 19.05 1.12 4.97
N LEU A 17 18.04 0.43 5.54
CA LEU A 17 18.25 -0.69 6.47
C LEU A 17 19.02 -1.83 5.79
N LEU A 18 18.65 -2.23 4.58
CA LEU A 18 19.37 -3.24 3.81
C LEU A 18 20.87 -2.95 3.71
N LYS A 19 21.24 -1.67 3.53
CA LYS A 19 22.64 -1.27 3.47
C LYS A 19 23.31 -1.27 4.83
N ARG A 20 22.65 -0.69 5.84
CA ARG A 20 23.22 -0.44 7.17
C ARG A 20 23.34 -1.72 7.99
N GLU A 21 22.29 -2.56 7.94
CA GLU A 21 22.14 -3.74 8.77
C GLU A 21 22.37 -5.05 7.99
N LYS A 22 23.15 -4.99 6.91
CA LYS A 22 23.37 -6.12 5.98
C LYS A 22 23.87 -7.41 6.62
N ASP A 23 24.58 -7.28 7.74
CA ASP A 23 25.18 -8.42 8.48
C ASP A 23 24.23 -9.01 9.54
N VAL A 24 23.13 -8.33 9.84
CA VAL A 24 22.16 -8.70 10.88
C VAL A 24 20.78 -8.94 10.30
N LEU A 25 20.37 -8.14 9.30
CA LEU A 25 19.05 -8.21 8.70
C LEU A 25 18.95 -9.37 7.71
N CYS A 26 18.24 -10.43 8.11
CA CYS A 26 17.89 -11.52 7.22
C CYS A 26 16.57 -11.21 6.51
N VAL A 27 16.61 -10.95 5.21
CA VAL A 27 15.42 -10.74 4.40
C VAL A 27 15.13 -12.01 3.60
N GLU A 28 14.11 -12.73 3.99
CA GLU A 28 13.69 -13.97 3.31
C GLU A 28 12.84 -13.70 2.07
N ARG A 29 11.90 -12.73 2.21
CA ARG A 29 10.96 -12.38 1.14
C ARG A 29 10.73 -10.88 1.04
N VAL A 30 10.63 -10.40 -0.19
CA VAL A 30 10.14 -9.05 -0.49
C VAL A 30 8.93 -9.17 -1.40
N MET A 31 7.83 -8.56 -0.99
CA MET A 31 6.52 -8.67 -1.62
C MET A 31 6.11 -7.30 -2.14
N PHE A 32 5.80 -7.21 -3.41
CA PHE A 32 5.30 -5.99 -4.05
C PHE A 32 4.70 -6.28 -5.42
N ASN A 33 3.88 -5.36 -5.90
CA ASN A 33 3.38 -5.35 -7.28
C ASN A 33 3.46 -3.91 -7.81
N PHE A 34 4.58 -3.57 -8.45
CA PHE A 34 4.75 -2.27 -9.07
C PHE A 34 4.49 -2.36 -10.57
N PRO A 35 3.82 -1.38 -11.17
CA PRO A 35 3.59 -1.37 -12.62
C PRO A 35 4.91 -1.27 -13.37
N SER A 36 4.88 -1.65 -14.64
CA SER A 36 6.01 -1.45 -15.54
C SER A 36 6.22 0.04 -15.80
N ARG A 37 7.45 0.43 -16.13
CA ARG A 37 7.78 1.83 -16.46
C ARG A 37 6.93 2.41 -17.60
N THR A 38 6.51 1.55 -18.54
CA THR A 38 5.68 1.97 -19.67
C THR A 38 4.27 2.39 -19.28
N LEU A 39 3.83 2.04 -18.08
CA LEU A 39 2.51 2.39 -17.55
C LEU A 39 2.53 3.64 -16.65
N LEU A 40 3.71 4.16 -16.36
CA LEU A 40 3.91 5.33 -15.51
C LEU A 40 4.37 6.50 -16.36
N ASP A 41 3.79 7.68 -16.14
CA ASP A 41 4.16 8.91 -16.83
C ASP A 41 5.58 9.37 -16.50
N TYR A 42 6.10 8.99 -15.34
CA TYR A 42 7.46 9.29 -14.93
C TYR A 42 8.14 8.09 -14.25
N SER A 43 9.43 7.95 -14.53
CA SER A 43 10.24 6.91 -13.89
C SER A 43 10.65 7.36 -12.50
N SER A 44 10.14 6.76 -11.45
CA SER A 44 10.82 6.84 -10.19
C SER A 44 12.01 5.86 -10.20
N GLY A 45 13.17 6.33 -9.83
CA GLY A 45 14.36 5.47 -9.64
C GLY A 45 14.25 4.52 -8.45
N CYS A 46 13.15 4.54 -7.71
CA CYS A 46 12.98 3.81 -6.46
C CYS A 46 12.95 2.30 -6.66
N THR A 47 12.24 1.82 -7.68
CA THR A 47 12.18 0.39 -7.99
C THR A 47 13.54 -0.17 -8.37
N ASP A 48 14.29 0.56 -9.19
CA ASP A 48 15.63 0.12 -9.59
C ASP A 48 16.57 0.14 -8.40
N ARG A 49 16.52 1.19 -7.61
CA ARG A 49 17.29 1.31 -6.36
C ARG A 49 16.99 0.18 -5.39
N LEU A 50 15.71 -0.18 -5.23
CA LEU A 50 15.29 -1.32 -4.43
C LEU A 50 15.92 -2.62 -4.98
N ARG A 51 15.76 -2.88 -6.28
CA ARG A 51 16.29 -4.09 -6.92
C ARG A 51 17.81 -4.20 -6.81
N GLU A 52 18.53 -3.11 -7.06
CA GLU A 52 19.99 -3.04 -6.92
C GLU A 52 20.44 -3.32 -5.49
N ARG A 53 19.76 -2.73 -4.51
CA ARG A 53 20.09 -2.95 -3.11
C ARG A 53 19.77 -4.35 -2.64
N LEU A 54 18.65 -4.93 -3.04
CA LEU A 54 18.31 -6.31 -2.74
C LEU A 54 19.35 -7.26 -3.35
N LYS A 55 19.68 -7.09 -4.63
CA LYS A 55 20.73 -7.89 -5.29
C LYS A 55 22.06 -7.81 -4.55
N LYS A 56 22.40 -6.65 -4.01
CA LYS A 56 23.70 -6.43 -3.35
C LYS A 56 23.74 -6.88 -1.89
N TYR A 57 22.66 -6.67 -1.13
CA TYR A 57 22.64 -6.83 0.33
C TYR A 57 21.75 -7.96 0.84
N ALA A 58 20.84 -8.45 0.01
CA ALA A 58 19.95 -9.56 0.31
C ALA A 58 19.78 -10.48 -0.93
N PRO A 59 20.89 -11.04 -1.49
CA PRO A 59 20.86 -11.77 -2.76
C PRO A 59 19.99 -13.04 -2.72
N ASN A 60 19.75 -13.58 -1.52
CA ASN A 60 18.93 -14.78 -1.31
C ASN A 60 17.45 -14.47 -1.06
N ALA A 61 17.07 -13.18 -0.97
CA ALA A 61 15.68 -12.79 -0.79
C ALA A 61 14.83 -13.23 -1.98
N LYS A 62 13.69 -13.86 -1.68
CA LYS A 62 12.71 -14.26 -2.71
C LYS A 62 11.79 -13.09 -3.01
N TYR A 63 11.50 -12.91 -4.31
CA TYR A 63 10.52 -11.91 -4.76
C TYR A 63 9.17 -12.58 -4.93
N LEU A 64 8.14 -11.99 -4.34
CA LEU A 64 6.76 -12.41 -4.52
C LEU A 64 5.97 -11.23 -5.09
N LYS A 65 5.48 -11.40 -6.31
CA LYS A 65 4.52 -10.46 -6.88
C LYS A 65 3.17 -10.68 -6.22
N LEU A 66 2.57 -9.61 -5.74
CA LEU A 66 1.26 -9.63 -5.08
C LEU A 66 0.15 -9.45 -6.11
N HIS A 67 -0.90 -10.25 -5.99
CA HIS A 67 -2.11 -10.16 -6.82
C HIS A 67 -3.35 -10.13 -5.93
N THR A 68 -4.38 -9.43 -6.36
CA THR A 68 -5.66 -9.35 -5.66
C THR A 68 -6.24 -10.74 -5.39
N GLY A 69 -6.72 -10.95 -4.18
CA GLY A 69 -7.22 -12.23 -3.68
C GLY A 69 -6.11 -13.21 -3.26
N GLN A 70 -4.84 -12.88 -3.43
CA GLN A 70 -3.74 -13.73 -2.99
C GLN A 70 -3.62 -13.74 -1.47
N THR A 71 -3.42 -14.92 -0.89
CA THR A 71 -3.14 -15.11 0.52
C THR A 71 -1.71 -15.58 0.75
N VAL A 72 -1.03 -14.98 1.72
CA VAL A 72 0.31 -15.38 2.16
C VAL A 72 0.27 -15.76 3.63
N HIS A 73 0.57 -17.01 3.95
CA HIS A 73 0.54 -17.51 5.32
C HIS A 73 1.87 -17.28 6.05
N PHE A 74 1.77 -16.91 7.33
CA PHE A 74 2.82 -16.83 8.32
C PHE A 74 2.45 -17.74 9.50
N PRO A 75 3.36 -18.00 10.45
CA PRO A 75 3.07 -18.91 11.58
C PRO A 75 1.82 -18.52 12.39
N ASP A 76 1.62 -17.23 12.68
CA ASP A 76 0.57 -16.73 13.57
C ASP A 76 -0.40 -15.75 12.87
N SER A 77 -0.36 -15.69 11.54
CA SER A 77 -1.18 -14.76 10.79
C SER A 77 -1.22 -15.12 9.31
N TYR A 78 -2.07 -14.44 8.57
CA TYR A 78 -1.98 -14.45 7.11
C TYR A 78 -2.25 -13.05 6.57
N LEU A 79 -1.62 -12.77 5.42
CA LEU A 79 -1.86 -11.58 4.63
C LEU A 79 -2.82 -11.93 3.50
N GLU A 80 -3.80 -11.07 3.27
CA GLU A 80 -4.67 -11.10 2.11
C GLU A 80 -4.52 -9.80 1.32
N VAL A 81 -4.28 -9.92 0.02
CA VAL A 81 -4.20 -8.78 -0.89
C VAL A 81 -5.60 -8.38 -1.33
N LEU A 82 -6.02 -7.18 -0.97
CA LEU A 82 -7.36 -6.67 -1.27
C LEU A 82 -7.43 -6.06 -2.66
N THR A 83 -6.47 -5.20 -3.03
CA THR A 83 -6.37 -4.64 -4.38
C THR A 83 -4.91 -4.40 -4.75
N THR A 84 -4.64 -4.38 -6.06
CA THR A 84 -3.38 -3.94 -6.63
C THR A 84 -3.64 -2.93 -7.75
N HIS A 85 -2.57 -2.36 -8.31
CA HIS A 85 -2.71 -1.48 -9.48
C HIS A 85 -3.39 -2.16 -10.69
N GLU A 86 -3.35 -3.49 -10.76
CA GLU A 86 -3.95 -4.25 -11.88
C GLU A 86 -5.48 -4.14 -11.89
N ASP A 87 -6.11 -3.94 -10.74
CA ASP A 87 -7.55 -3.73 -10.63
C ASP A 87 -7.99 -2.33 -11.07
N ILE A 88 -7.08 -1.35 -10.96
CA ILE A 88 -7.34 0.04 -11.28
C ILE A 88 -7.12 0.33 -12.76
N LEU A 89 -6.30 -0.45 -13.43
CA LEU A 89 -5.95 -0.27 -14.83
C LEU A 89 -7.17 -0.08 -15.76
N PRO A 90 -8.28 -0.84 -15.64
CA PRO A 90 -9.48 -0.62 -16.42
C PRO A 90 -10.14 0.75 -16.18
N LEU A 91 -10.00 1.31 -14.99
CA LEU A 91 -10.54 2.61 -14.62
C LEU A 91 -9.66 3.74 -15.19
N SER A 92 -8.34 3.54 -15.13
CA SER A 92 -7.32 4.51 -15.57
C SER A 92 -7.14 4.59 -17.07
N ILE A 93 -7.42 3.54 -17.83
CA ILE A 93 -7.39 3.55 -19.32
C ILE A 93 -8.38 4.58 -19.90
N ARG A 94 -9.30 5.10 -19.11
CA ARG A 94 -10.14 6.26 -19.44
C ARG A 94 -9.34 7.57 -19.50
N ALA A 95 -8.09 7.59 -19.06
CA ALA A 95 -7.22 8.76 -19.18
C ALA A 95 -6.93 9.05 -20.68
N ARG A 96 -7.25 10.26 -21.10
CA ARG A 96 -7.25 10.71 -22.50
C ARG A 96 -5.88 10.64 -23.21
N ASP A 97 -4.79 10.46 -22.45
CA ASP A 97 -3.42 10.68 -22.92
C ASP A 97 -2.57 9.41 -22.98
N GLY A 98 -3.17 8.23 -22.84
CA GLY A 98 -2.45 6.96 -22.92
C GLY A 98 -1.64 6.59 -21.67
N VAL A 99 -1.71 7.41 -20.62
CA VAL A 99 -1.09 7.13 -19.32
C VAL A 99 -2.05 6.28 -18.48
N ALA A 100 -1.58 5.16 -17.97
CA ALA A 100 -2.43 4.23 -17.21
C ALA A 100 -2.76 4.73 -15.80
N TYR A 101 -1.87 5.52 -15.20
CA TYR A 101 -2.02 6.04 -13.83
C TYR A 101 -1.74 7.54 -13.80
N ARG A 102 -2.52 8.27 -13.01
CA ARG A 102 -2.31 9.71 -12.76
C ARG A 102 -1.11 9.98 -11.86
N GLY A 103 -0.80 9.02 -11.01
CA GLY A 103 0.32 9.13 -10.08
C GLY A 103 0.71 7.77 -9.48
N MET A 104 1.79 7.76 -8.71
CA MET A 104 2.30 6.54 -8.10
C MET A 104 1.41 6.03 -6.97
N ASN A 105 0.69 6.92 -6.29
CA ASN A 105 -0.21 6.56 -5.20
C ASN A 105 -1.34 5.65 -5.69
N GLU A 106 -1.87 5.89 -6.89
CA GLU A 106 -2.86 4.99 -7.51
C GLU A 106 -2.35 3.57 -7.69
N THR A 107 -1.02 3.37 -7.70
CA THR A 107 -0.42 2.04 -7.84
C THR A 107 -0.30 1.27 -6.53
N THR A 108 -0.86 1.82 -5.46
CA THR A 108 -0.79 1.23 -4.12
C THR A 108 -1.44 -0.15 -4.07
N THR A 109 -0.69 -1.11 -3.53
CA THR A 109 -1.24 -2.40 -3.10
C THR A 109 -1.89 -2.23 -1.74
N VAL A 110 -3.20 -2.48 -1.67
CA VAL A 110 -3.96 -2.52 -0.41
C VAL A 110 -4.04 -3.97 0.06
N PHE A 111 -3.74 -4.21 1.32
CA PHE A 111 -3.76 -5.55 1.89
C PHE A 111 -4.19 -5.51 3.36
N GLN A 112 -4.64 -6.64 3.87
CA GLN A 112 -4.85 -6.84 5.30
C GLN A 112 -3.96 -7.94 5.86
N ILE A 113 -3.62 -7.81 7.14
CA ILE A 113 -3.00 -8.88 7.93
C ILE A 113 -4.02 -9.29 8.98
N ILE A 114 -4.29 -10.58 9.04
CA ILE A 114 -5.28 -11.18 9.92
C ILE A 114 -4.57 -12.07 10.91
N PHE A 115 -4.80 -11.81 12.18
CA PHE A 115 -4.38 -12.58 13.36
C PHE A 115 -5.61 -13.26 13.97
N ASP A 116 -5.43 -14.13 14.96
CA ASP A 116 -6.53 -14.82 15.61
C ASP A 116 -7.56 -13.87 16.24
N ASP A 117 -7.11 -12.75 16.81
CA ASP A 117 -7.94 -11.81 17.58
C ASP A 117 -7.99 -10.39 16.99
N ALA A 118 -7.30 -10.15 15.90
CA ALA A 118 -7.19 -8.82 15.30
C ALA A 118 -6.95 -8.87 13.79
N SER A 119 -7.30 -7.79 13.13
CA SER A 119 -6.92 -7.55 11.74
C SER A 119 -6.47 -6.12 11.53
N VAL A 120 -5.57 -5.91 10.59
CA VAL A 120 -5.05 -4.61 10.22
C VAL A 120 -5.15 -4.45 8.71
N ILE A 121 -5.84 -3.41 8.25
CA ILE A 121 -5.83 -3.04 6.83
C ILE A 121 -4.80 -1.94 6.62
N PHE A 122 -3.94 -2.14 5.64
CA PHE A 122 -2.93 -1.20 5.18
C PHE A 122 -3.38 -0.60 3.84
N LEU A 123 -3.65 0.69 3.85
CA LEU A 123 -4.07 1.44 2.66
C LEU A 123 -2.88 2.02 1.87
N GLY A 124 -1.67 2.07 2.48
CA GLY A 124 -0.54 2.78 1.87
C GLY A 124 -0.93 4.22 1.56
N ASP A 125 -0.73 4.65 0.33
CA ASP A 125 -1.14 5.98 -0.15
C ASP A 125 -2.33 5.92 -1.11
N ALA A 126 -3.24 4.97 -0.88
CA ALA A 126 -4.43 4.78 -1.69
C ALA A 126 -5.18 6.10 -1.95
N GLU A 127 -5.66 6.26 -3.18
CA GLU A 127 -6.43 7.41 -3.66
C GLU A 127 -7.85 6.97 -4.09
N GLU A 128 -8.63 7.88 -4.65
CA GLU A 128 -10.02 7.65 -5.06
C GLU A 128 -10.20 6.39 -5.90
N SER A 129 -9.34 6.20 -6.89
CA SER A 129 -9.37 5.01 -7.77
C SER A 129 -9.18 3.69 -7.01
N ASN A 130 -8.37 3.69 -5.96
CA ASN A 130 -8.22 2.52 -5.07
C ASN A 130 -9.51 2.29 -4.26
N GLY A 131 -10.16 3.35 -3.79
CA GLY A 131 -11.45 3.27 -3.10
C GLY A 131 -12.54 2.72 -4.00
N GLU A 132 -12.62 3.19 -5.24
CA GLU A 132 -13.56 2.67 -6.24
C GLU A 132 -13.31 1.18 -6.53
N ALA A 133 -12.05 0.76 -6.67
CA ALA A 133 -11.70 -0.64 -6.89
C ALA A 133 -12.10 -1.52 -5.68
N LEU A 134 -11.86 -1.08 -4.45
CA LEU A 134 -12.31 -1.77 -3.24
C LEU A 134 -13.82 -1.93 -3.21
N ILE A 135 -14.57 -0.89 -3.55
CA ILE A 135 -16.05 -0.96 -3.62
C ILE A 135 -16.51 -1.92 -4.72
N ALA A 136 -15.87 -1.89 -5.87
CA ALA A 136 -16.22 -2.75 -7.00
C ALA A 136 -15.97 -4.23 -6.69
N LEU A 137 -14.91 -4.55 -5.96
CA LEU A 137 -14.53 -5.92 -5.63
C LEU A 137 -15.29 -6.48 -4.41
N TYR A 138 -15.43 -5.67 -3.36
CA TYR A 138 -15.96 -6.15 -2.07
C TYR A 138 -17.34 -5.59 -1.73
N GLY A 139 -17.86 -4.62 -2.50
CA GLY A 139 -19.10 -3.93 -2.17
C GLY A 139 -18.95 -2.91 -1.03
N LYS A 140 -20.01 -2.16 -0.79
CA LYS A 140 -20.03 -1.14 0.26
C LYS A 140 -20.13 -1.79 1.65
N ASN A 141 -19.34 -1.31 2.59
CA ASN A 141 -19.37 -1.70 4.01
C ASN A 141 -19.11 -3.20 4.31
N LEU A 142 -18.49 -3.94 3.39
CA LEU A 142 -18.17 -5.35 3.63
C LEU A 142 -16.78 -5.56 4.25
N LEU A 143 -15.88 -4.60 4.09
CA LEU A 143 -14.57 -4.67 4.72
C LEU A 143 -14.66 -4.20 6.17
N SER A 144 -14.08 -4.98 7.08
CA SER A 144 -13.96 -4.62 8.49
C SER A 144 -12.61 -5.01 9.05
N CYS A 145 -12.10 -4.21 9.99
CA CYS A 145 -10.83 -4.48 10.67
C CYS A 145 -10.81 -3.87 12.06
N LYS A 146 -9.94 -4.39 12.93
CA LYS A 146 -9.67 -3.77 14.22
C LYS A 146 -8.84 -2.49 14.07
N TYR A 147 -7.87 -2.51 13.16
CA TYR A 147 -6.99 -1.38 12.91
C TYR A 147 -6.97 -1.04 11.42
N LEU A 148 -7.03 0.24 11.10
CA LEU A 148 -6.92 0.76 9.73
C LEU A 148 -5.75 1.75 9.68
N GLN A 149 -4.77 1.49 8.81
CA GLN A 149 -3.74 2.49 8.52
C GLN A 149 -4.34 3.54 7.60
N GLY A 150 -4.30 4.80 8.02
CA GLY A 150 -4.82 5.93 7.24
C GLY A 150 -4.04 6.14 5.95
N ALA A 151 -4.76 6.29 4.85
CA ALA A 151 -4.18 6.45 3.52
C ALA A 151 -3.39 7.77 3.40
N HIS A 152 -2.32 7.74 2.60
CA HIS A 152 -1.56 8.90 2.14
C HIS A 152 -1.24 9.86 3.28
N HIS A 153 -0.70 9.34 4.37
CA HIS A 153 -0.38 10.11 5.58
C HIS A 153 -1.56 10.95 6.12
N LEU A 154 -2.80 10.56 5.81
CA LEU A 154 -4.04 11.28 6.12
C LEU A 154 -4.18 12.65 5.43
N ILE A 155 -3.45 12.88 4.35
CA ILE A 155 -3.53 14.14 3.59
C ILE A 155 -4.43 14.04 2.36
N ASN A 156 -4.93 12.85 2.04
CA ASN A 156 -5.87 12.71 0.94
C ASN A 156 -7.32 12.90 1.43
N ASP A 157 -8.13 13.55 0.60
CA ASP A 157 -9.53 13.88 0.93
C ASP A 157 -10.52 12.80 0.49
N ASP A 158 -10.04 11.61 0.08
CA ASP A 158 -10.93 10.59 -0.43
C ASP A 158 -11.76 9.93 0.67
N ARG A 159 -13.02 10.34 0.69
CA ARG A 159 -14.03 9.83 1.62
C ARG A 159 -14.49 8.41 1.27
N SER A 160 -14.37 8.01 0.01
CA SER A 160 -14.89 6.72 -0.47
C SER A 160 -14.19 5.55 0.19
N ILE A 161 -12.88 5.64 0.40
CA ILE A 161 -12.10 4.61 1.07
C ILE A 161 -12.61 4.39 2.50
N TYR A 162 -12.65 5.46 3.28
CA TYR A 162 -13.02 5.36 4.71
C TYR A 162 -14.49 5.01 4.93
N ALA A 163 -15.37 5.49 4.05
CA ALA A 163 -16.81 5.23 4.15
C ALA A 163 -17.17 3.75 3.90
N ASN A 164 -16.26 2.97 3.33
CA ASN A 164 -16.52 1.57 2.97
C ASN A 164 -15.75 0.55 3.83
N ILE A 165 -14.97 1.02 4.80
CA ILE A 165 -14.20 0.17 5.72
C ILE A 165 -14.65 0.46 7.15
N ARG A 166 -15.16 -0.56 7.84
CA ARG A 166 -15.49 -0.46 9.26
C ARG A 166 -14.24 -0.77 10.08
N ALA A 167 -13.67 0.25 10.73
CA ALA A 167 -12.51 0.11 11.58
C ALA A 167 -12.83 0.52 13.02
N GLU A 168 -12.31 -0.23 13.99
CA GLU A 168 -12.43 0.15 15.40
C GLU A 168 -11.43 1.26 15.76
N LYS A 169 -10.24 1.24 15.14
CA LYS A 169 -9.16 2.18 15.43
C LYS A 169 -8.43 2.59 14.16
N LEU A 170 -8.10 3.87 14.06
CA LEU A 170 -7.28 4.43 13.01
C LEU A 170 -5.82 4.54 13.48
N LEU A 171 -4.90 4.04 12.67
CA LEU A 171 -3.47 4.27 12.80
C LEU A 171 -3.08 5.44 11.89
N ALA A 172 -2.64 6.54 12.51
CA ALA A 172 -2.23 7.74 11.80
C ALA A 172 -0.72 7.71 11.50
N PRO A 173 -0.29 7.48 10.24
CA PRO A 173 1.12 7.44 9.88
C PRO A 173 1.67 8.87 9.70
N GLN A 174 1.50 9.72 10.72
CA GLN A 174 1.88 11.12 10.70
C GLN A 174 2.39 11.60 12.06
N GLY A 175 3.25 12.61 12.04
CA GLY A 175 3.67 13.31 13.25
C GLY A 175 2.50 14.00 13.94
N ARG A 176 2.51 14.05 15.28
CA ARG A 176 1.45 14.64 16.11
C ARG A 176 1.00 16.04 15.65
N PHE A 177 1.95 16.88 15.24
CA PHE A 177 1.65 18.25 14.79
C PHE A 177 0.81 18.26 13.50
N THR A 178 1.16 17.41 12.53
CA THR A 178 0.41 17.33 11.27
C THR A 178 -1.00 16.80 11.49
N VAL A 179 -1.14 15.80 12.37
CA VAL A 179 -2.45 15.26 12.76
C VAL A 179 -3.34 16.36 13.33
N MET A 180 -2.81 17.21 14.19
CA MET A 180 -3.60 18.28 14.84
C MET A 180 -3.96 19.43 13.89
N THR A 181 -3.21 19.66 12.81
CA THR A 181 -3.40 20.84 11.95
C THR A 181 -4.13 20.53 10.64
N ARG A 182 -4.07 19.29 10.14
CA ARG A 182 -4.68 18.89 8.85
C ARG A 182 -5.81 17.87 8.97
N PHE A 183 -6.03 17.36 10.15
CA PHE A 183 -6.75 16.12 10.40
C PHE A 183 -8.27 16.29 10.58
N CYS A 184 -8.75 17.50 10.77
CA CYS A 184 -10.14 17.69 11.21
C CYS A 184 -11.20 17.19 10.24
N ASP A 185 -10.90 17.07 8.96
CA ASP A 185 -11.91 16.74 7.95
C ASP A 185 -12.05 15.23 7.71
N ASN A 186 -10.97 14.47 7.80
CA ASN A 186 -11.00 13.02 7.48
C ASN A 186 -11.46 12.14 8.66
N ILE A 187 -11.23 12.54 9.91
CA ILE A 187 -11.70 11.79 11.09
C ILE A 187 -13.23 11.81 11.22
N ARG A 188 -13.90 12.83 10.73
CA ARG A 188 -15.37 12.92 10.79
C ARG A 188 -16.11 11.80 10.09
N TYR A 189 -15.42 11.00 9.29
CA TYR A 189 -15.99 9.88 8.53
C TYR A 189 -15.77 8.52 9.18
N LEU A 190 -15.00 8.47 10.28
CA LEU A 190 -14.68 7.24 11.01
C LEU A 190 -15.54 7.05 12.29
N THR A 191 -16.40 8.00 12.56
CA THR A 191 -17.45 7.90 13.58
C THR A 191 -18.80 7.70 12.92
#